data_8e623f235a9618274fd55b89f1b25a62
#
_entry.id   8e623f235a9618274fd55b89f1b25a62
#
_cell.length_a   1.000
_cell.length_b   1.000
_cell.length_c   1.000
_cell.angle_alpha   90.00
_cell.angle_beta   90.00
_cell.angle_gamma   90.00
#
_symmetry.space_group_name_H-M   'P 1'
#
loop_
_entity.id
_entity.type
_entity.pdbx_description
1 polymer ?
#
loop_
_entity_poly.entity_id
_entity_poly.type
_entity_poly.pdbx_seq_one_letter_code
_entity_poly.pdbx_strand_id
1 'polypeptide(L)'
;MKIEIKNLVKKFSDVVAIDNLSVSFNEGITGLVGHNGACKSTLFRCIADILDINEGEILIDGTKYNSLENKNNLFFLPDTPIFPRRSFPKDVFNYYNIFFKMKKEIFDEMINAFSLPKDRRVDGFSKGMLRQLFIAIALSMDVKILLLDEAFDGIDPLAIEKIKEMIIKRANENMTIVVSSHNIATLEKLVDQYVILYKGKLSSEGDEELLGETFIKYQIIPIGDINENTLVENGLKVIKLNKFGSIYHIVLVKNNDIEEKLRKLYKPVLLETVPISSNELIAIEMLYAQKKEEK
;
A
#
# COMPACT_ATOMS: atom_id res chain seq x y z
N MET A 1 6.02 -17.68 -4.24
CA MET A 1 5.69 -18.13 -2.83
C MET A 1 4.51 -17.32 -2.33
N LYS A 2 3.55 -17.96 -1.63
CA LYS A 2 2.35 -17.31 -1.10
C LYS A 2 2.50 -17.06 0.42
N ILE A 3 2.12 -15.88 0.88
CA ILE A 3 2.01 -15.57 2.33
C ILE A 3 0.54 -15.64 2.70
N GLU A 4 0.19 -16.42 3.71
CA GLU A 4 -1.18 -16.53 4.26
C GLU A 4 -1.17 -16.10 5.72
N ILE A 5 -2.03 -15.16 6.05
CA ILE A 5 -2.20 -14.64 7.41
C ILE A 5 -3.63 -14.97 7.84
N LYS A 6 -3.76 -15.57 9.02
CA LYS A 6 -5.06 -16.00 9.55
C LYS A 6 -5.23 -15.51 10.98
N ASN A 7 -6.26 -14.70 11.19
CA ASN A 7 -6.68 -14.17 12.49
C ASN A 7 -5.53 -13.55 13.30
N LEU A 8 -4.61 -12.86 12.62
CA LEU A 8 -3.44 -12.26 13.24
C LEU A 8 -3.81 -11.18 14.25
N VAL A 9 -3.31 -11.31 15.46
CA VAL A 9 -3.38 -10.27 16.50
C VAL A 9 -1.97 -9.89 16.94
N LYS A 10 -1.70 -8.57 16.96
CA LYS A 10 -0.48 -8.01 17.54
C LYS A 10 -0.83 -6.92 18.54
N LYS A 11 -0.32 -7.09 19.77
CA LYS A 11 -0.51 -6.12 20.87
C LYS A 11 0.85 -5.56 21.30
N PHE A 12 0.86 -4.28 21.69
CA PHE A 12 1.96 -3.62 22.38
C PHE A 12 1.41 -3.07 23.69
N SER A 13 1.75 -3.73 24.79
CA SER A 13 1.10 -3.45 26.10
C SER A 13 -0.42 -3.49 25.96
N ASP A 14 -1.11 -2.39 26.22
CA ASP A 14 -2.57 -2.29 26.16
C ASP A 14 -3.12 -1.89 24.79
N VAL A 15 -2.24 -1.62 23.79
CA VAL A 15 -2.66 -1.19 22.46
C VAL A 15 -2.68 -2.37 21.50
N VAL A 16 -3.85 -2.65 20.92
CA VAL A 16 -3.99 -3.61 19.83
C VAL A 16 -3.59 -2.92 18.53
N ALA A 17 -2.43 -3.31 18.00
CA ALA A 17 -1.90 -2.75 16.77
C ALA A 17 -2.45 -3.43 15.51
N ILE A 18 -2.59 -4.77 15.56
CA ILE A 18 -3.27 -5.56 14.52
C ILE A 18 -4.37 -6.36 15.21
N ASP A 19 -5.58 -6.29 14.68
CA ASP A 19 -6.77 -6.86 15.27
C ASP A 19 -7.47 -7.82 14.31
N ASN A 20 -7.29 -9.12 14.56
CA ASN A 20 -7.93 -10.22 13.83
C ASN A 20 -7.78 -10.13 12.30
N LEU A 21 -6.57 -9.81 11.83
CA LEU A 21 -6.27 -9.62 10.42
C LEU A 21 -6.12 -10.98 9.71
N SER A 22 -6.91 -11.18 8.65
CA SER A 22 -6.75 -12.30 7.73
C SER A 22 -6.59 -11.76 6.30
N VAL A 23 -5.49 -12.10 5.63
CA VAL A 23 -5.15 -11.63 4.29
C VAL A 23 -4.12 -12.55 3.64
N SER A 24 -4.09 -12.61 2.32
CA SER A 24 -3.09 -13.37 1.57
C SER A 24 -2.34 -12.49 0.57
N PHE A 25 -1.03 -12.73 0.45
CA PHE A 25 -0.19 -12.13 -0.59
C PHE A 25 0.30 -13.23 -1.52
N ASN A 26 -0.09 -13.15 -2.78
CA ASN A 26 0.27 -14.11 -3.82
C ASN A 26 1.50 -13.64 -4.61
N GLU A 27 2.00 -14.47 -5.53
CA GLU A 27 3.00 -14.06 -6.51
C GLU A 27 2.49 -12.86 -7.32
N GLY A 28 3.41 -11.95 -7.67
CA GLY A 28 3.11 -10.66 -8.26
C GLY A 28 3.38 -9.52 -7.29
N ILE A 29 2.77 -8.38 -7.52
CA ILE A 29 2.99 -7.14 -6.78
C ILE A 29 1.71 -6.74 -6.06
N THR A 30 1.76 -6.70 -4.73
CA THR A 30 0.65 -6.21 -3.90
C THR A 30 0.98 -4.86 -3.29
N GLY A 31 0.07 -3.90 -3.42
CA GLY A 31 0.11 -2.62 -2.73
C GLY A 31 -0.54 -2.71 -1.35
N LEU A 32 0.25 -2.56 -0.28
CA LEU A 32 -0.27 -2.48 1.08
C LEU A 32 -0.50 -1.01 1.46
N VAL A 33 -1.76 -0.62 1.51
CA VAL A 33 -2.15 0.78 1.64
C VAL A 33 -2.83 1.07 2.98
N GLY A 34 -2.60 2.26 3.50
CA GLY A 34 -3.21 2.76 4.73
C GLY A 34 -2.52 4.03 5.18
N HIS A 35 -3.25 4.87 5.93
CA HIS A 35 -2.67 6.08 6.50
C HIS A 35 -1.55 5.76 7.53
N ASN A 36 -0.86 6.78 7.99
CA ASN A 36 0.12 6.63 9.06
C ASN A 36 -0.59 6.11 10.32
N GLY A 37 -0.03 5.06 10.93
CA GLY A 37 -0.66 4.37 12.05
C GLY A 37 -1.63 3.24 11.67
N ALA A 38 -1.83 2.94 10.37
CA ALA A 38 -2.61 1.77 9.95
C ALA A 38 -1.92 0.42 10.22
N CYS A 39 -0.71 0.44 10.81
CA CYS A 39 0.08 -0.72 11.21
C CYS A 39 0.72 -1.54 10.07
N LYS A 40 0.93 -0.94 8.89
CA LYS A 40 1.62 -1.57 7.74
C LYS A 40 3.01 -2.10 8.12
N SER A 41 3.87 -1.23 8.69
CA SER A 41 5.22 -1.62 9.13
C SER A 41 5.21 -2.67 10.25
N THR A 42 4.19 -2.65 11.12
CA THR A 42 4.01 -3.68 12.15
C THR A 42 3.70 -5.03 11.52
N LEU A 43 2.82 -5.06 10.52
CA LEU A 43 2.51 -6.27 9.77
C LEU A 43 3.76 -6.84 9.08
N PHE A 44 4.52 -6.02 8.37
CA PHE A 44 5.77 -6.45 7.75
C PHE A 44 6.78 -7.02 8.75
N ARG A 45 6.91 -6.40 9.91
CA ARG A 45 7.80 -6.91 10.97
C ARG A 45 7.33 -8.23 11.57
N CYS A 46 6.00 -8.47 11.65
CA CYS A 46 5.47 -9.77 12.05
C CYS A 46 5.77 -10.83 10.97
N ILE A 47 5.54 -10.54 9.69
CA ILE A 47 5.85 -11.47 8.59
C ILE A 47 7.36 -11.80 8.53
N ALA A 48 8.21 -10.80 8.78
CA ALA A 48 9.67 -10.95 8.78
C ALA A 48 10.24 -11.58 10.08
N ASP A 49 9.39 -12.04 11.01
CA ASP A 49 9.79 -12.59 12.31
C ASP A 49 10.70 -11.66 13.15
N ILE A 50 10.47 -10.34 13.02
CA ILE A 50 11.13 -9.31 13.84
C ILE A 50 10.29 -9.01 15.08
N LEU A 51 8.96 -9.18 14.97
CA LEU A 51 8.02 -9.03 16.06
C LEU A 51 7.20 -10.32 16.24
N ASP A 52 7.16 -10.83 17.46
CA ASP A 52 6.29 -11.94 17.82
C ASP A 52 4.82 -11.57 17.63
N ILE A 53 4.02 -12.51 17.18
CA ILE A 53 2.56 -12.41 17.11
C ILE A 53 1.94 -12.82 18.45
N ASN A 54 0.77 -12.28 18.80
CA ASN A 54 0.06 -12.64 20.02
C ASN A 54 -0.93 -13.79 19.79
N GLU A 55 -1.66 -13.73 18.65
CA GLU A 55 -2.66 -14.74 18.27
C GLU A 55 -2.67 -14.88 16.73
N GLY A 56 -3.25 -15.98 16.24
CA GLY A 56 -3.32 -16.29 14.82
C GLY A 56 -2.09 -17.00 14.28
N GLU A 57 -1.95 -17.04 12.97
CA GLU A 57 -0.83 -17.69 12.30
C GLU A 57 -0.41 -16.96 11.01
N ILE A 58 0.87 -17.09 10.67
CA ILE A 58 1.45 -16.67 9.40
C ILE A 58 2.09 -17.87 8.75
N LEU A 59 1.70 -18.19 7.52
CA LEU A 59 2.23 -19.29 6.73
C LEU A 59 2.85 -18.78 5.45
N ILE A 60 3.94 -19.39 5.02
CA ILE A 60 4.56 -19.17 3.71
C ILE A 60 4.58 -20.54 3.01
N ASP A 61 3.85 -20.65 1.88
CA ASP A 61 3.61 -21.89 1.16
C ASP A 61 3.17 -23.04 2.11
N GLY A 62 2.26 -22.73 3.04
CA GLY A 62 1.72 -23.68 4.01
C GLY A 62 2.64 -24.04 5.16
N THR A 63 3.86 -23.52 5.22
CA THR A 63 4.81 -23.73 6.34
C THR A 63 4.90 -22.50 7.24
N LYS A 64 5.27 -22.69 8.50
CA LYS A 64 5.40 -21.54 9.43
C LYS A 64 6.40 -20.52 8.91
N TYR A 65 6.03 -19.23 8.95
CA TYR A 65 6.82 -18.09 8.46
C TYR A 65 8.24 -18.03 9.03
N ASN A 66 8.45 -18.44 10.26
CA ASN A 66 9.72 -18.37 10.97
C ASN A 66 10.64 -19.60 10.77
N SER A 67 10.33 -20.47 9.81
CA SER A 67 11.25 -21.54 9.40
C SER A 67 12.53 -20.96 8.79
N LEU A 68 13.65 -21.68 8.92
CA LEU A 68 14.92 -21.23 8.34
C LEU A 68 14.84 -21.05 6.83
N GLU A 69 14.11 -21.92 6.15
CA GLU A 69 13.88 -21.85 4.71
C GLU A 69 13.16 -20.54 4.33
N ASN A 70 12.08 -20.20 5.04
CA ASN A 70 11.32 -18.99 4.79
C ASN A 70 12.12 -17.73 5.09
N LYS A 71 12.91 -17.71 6.17
CA LYS A 71 13.82 -16.59 6.48
C LYS A 71 14.86 -16.35 5.39
N ASN A 72 15.39 -17.39 4.76
CA ASN A 72 16.36 -17.26 3.68
C ASN A 72 15.72 -16.80 2.35
N ASN A 73 14.42 -16.96 2.20
CA ASN A 73 13.66 -16.58 1.00
C ASN A 73 12.91 -15.25 1.13
N LEU A 74 13.01 -14.57 2.28
CA LEU A 74 12.33 -13.31 2.54
C LEU A 74 13.32 -12.20 2.87
N PHE A 75 13.16 -11.04 2.24
CA PHE A 75 13.85 -9.82 2.63
C PHE A 75 12.84 -8.71 2.94
N PHE A 76 13.03 -8.05 4.07
CA PHE A 76 12.26 -6.89 4.47
C PHE A 76 13.14 -5.63 4.44
N LEU A 77 12.76 -4.67 3.59
CA LEU A 77 13.34 -3.34 3.58
C LEU A 77 12.50 -2.40 4.44
N PRO A 78 12.95 -2.01 5.64
CA PRO A 78 12.23 -1.06 6.48
C PRO A 78 12.33 0.37 5.92
N ASP A 79 11.48 1.27 6.42
CA ASP A 79 11.56 2.70 6.10
C ASP A 79 12.92 3.31 6.47
N THR A 80 13.51 2.90 7.58
CA THR A 80 14.85 3.35 8.01
C THR A 80 15.81 2.14 8.08
N PRO A 81 16.51 1.81 6.97
CA PRO A 81 17.43 0.69 6.95
C PRO A 81 18.73 0.99 7.68
N ILE A 82 19.40 -0.07 8.17
CA ILE A 82 20.66 0.00 8.89
C ILE A 82 21.82 -0.30 7.93
N PHE A 83 22.89 0.47 8.02
CA PHE A 83 24.11 0.25 7.25
C PHE A 83 25.36 0.63 8.05
N PRO A 84 26.56 0.07 7.71
CA PRO A 84 27.80 0.43 8.38
C PRO A 84 28.14 1.91 8.18
N ARG A 85 28.55 2.58 9.25
CA ARG A 85 28.97 3.99 9.17
C ARG A 85 30.19 4.16 8.26
N ARG A 86 30.30 5.32 7.61
CA ARG A 86 31.41 5.69 6.71
C ARG A 86 31.59 4.77 5.50
N SER A 87 30.55 4.00 5.13
CA SER A 87 30.56 3.10 3.98
C SER A 87 30.31 3.84 2.65
N PHE A 88 30.79 3.23 1.57
CA PHE A 88 30.41 3.56 0.20
C PHE A 88 29.29 2.62 -0.27
N PRO A 89 28.58 2.90 -1.38
CA PRO A 89 27.52 2.02 -1.89
C PRO A 89 27.95 0.55 -2.04
N LYS A 90 29.17 0.31 -2.52
CA LYS A 90 29.75 -1.02 -2.63
C LYS A 90 29.93 -1.72 -1.27
N ASP A 91 30.27 -0.97 -0.23
CA ASP A 91 30.48 -1.55 1.11
C ASP A 91 29.13 -1.96 1.71
N VAL A 92 28.08 -1.17 1.47
CA VAL A 92 26.71 -1.53 1.87
C VAL A 92 26.25 -2.80 1.14
N PHE A 93 26.48 -2.89 -0.17
CA PHE A 93 26.20 -4.11 -0.94
C PHE A 93 26.95 -5.32 -0.34
N ASN A 94 28.26 -5.22 -0.12
CA ASN A 94 29.06 -6.30 0.44
C ASN A 94 28.59 -6.70 1.83
N TYR A 95 28.16 -5.75 2.67
CA TYR A 95 27.61 -6.03 4.00
C TYR A 95 26.35 -6.90 3.92
N TYR A 96 25.40 -6.56 3.05
CA TYR A 96 24.20 -7.36 2.88
C TYR A 96 24.47 -8.71 2.19
N ASN A 97 25.45 -8.75 1.29
CA ASN A 97 25.85 -10.00 0.60
C ASN A 97 26.52 -11.05 1.53
N ILE A 98 26.85 -10.67 2.77
CA ILE A 98 27.28 -11.64 3.81
C ILE A 98 26.09 -12.51 4.25
N PHE A 99 24.90 -11.94 4.32
CA PHE A 99 23.71 -12.58 4.86
C PHE A 99 22.78 -13.14 3.79
N PHE A 100 22.77 -12.51 2.61
CA PHE A 100 21.90 -12.86 1.51
C PHE A 100 22.73 -13.04 0.24
N LYS A 101 22.34 -14.01 -0.58
CA LYS A 101 22.90 -14.10 -1.92
C LYS A 101 22.37 -12.94 -2.77
N MET A 102 23.25 -12.21 -3.43
CA MET A 102 22.88 -11.00 -4.17
C MET A 102 23.34 -11.06 -5.64
N LYS A 103 22.52 -10.50 -6.52
CA LYS A 103 22.80 -10.35 -7.98
C LYS A 103 23.48 -9.00 -8.21
N LYS A 104 24.80 -9.02 -8.33
CA LYS A 104 25.62 -7.80 -8.49
C LYS A 104 25.24 -7.00 -9.73
N GLU A 105 24.86 -7.68 -10.79
CA GLU A 105 24.47 -7.09 -12.09
C GLU A 105 23.27 -6.15 -11.90
N ILE A 106 22.27 -6.57 -11.11
CA ILE A 106 21.07 -5.77 -10.80
C ILE A 106 21.46 -4.54 -9.96
N PHE A 107 22.31 -4.74 -8.96
CA PHE A 107 22.81 -3.61 -8.15
C PHE A 107 23.52 -2.57 -9.00
N ASP A 108 24.46 -3.00 -9.85
CA ASP A 108 25.23 -2.10 -10.72
C ASP A 108 24.33 -1.39 -11.75
N GLU A 109 23.33 -2.09 -12.31
CA GLU A 109 22.32 -1.53 -13.22
C GLU A 109 21.56 -0.39 -12.52
N MET A 110 21.08 -0.62 -11.30
CA MET A 110 20.31 0.39 -10.56
C MET A 110 21.15 1.57 -10.08
N ILE A 111 22.36 1.34 -9.58
CA ILE A 111 23.28 2.42 -9.18
C ILE A 111 23.55 3.36 -10.38
N ASN A 112 23.73 2.79 -11.58
CA ASN A 112 23.92 3.58 -12.79
C ASN A 112 22.61 4.30 -13.21
N ALA A 113 21.46 3.60 -13.18
CA ALA A 113 20.15 4.18 -13.54
C ALA A 113 19.75 5.38 -12.68
N PHE A 114 20.09 5.34 -11.38
CA PHE A 114 19.84 6.44 -10.44
C PHE A 114 20.96 7.47 -10.43
N SER A 115 22.05 7.25 -11.18
CA SER A 115 23.24 8.11 -11.16
C SER A 115 23.79 8.35 -9.75
N LEU A 116 23.73 7.31 -8.89
CA LEU A 116 24.24 7.41 -7.54
C LEU A 116 25.77 7.47 -7.53
N PRO A 117 26.37 8.40 -6.77
CA PRO A 117 27.82 8.54 -6.70
C PRO A 117 28.47 7.35 -6.01
N LYS A 118 29.27 6.59 -6.74
CA LYS A 118 29.91 5.35 -6.26
C LYS A 118 31.05 5.64 -5.26
N ASP A 119 31.69 6.79 -5.43
CA ASP A 119 32.88 7.20 -4.67
C ASP A 119 32.55 8.22 -3.56
N ARG A 120 31.28 8.40 -3.23
CA ARG A 120 30.80 9.23 -2.12
C ARG A 120 30.32 8.36 -0.97
N ARG A 121 30.65 8.76 0.26
CA ARG A 121 30.16 8.06 1.46
C ARG A 121 28.64 8.18 1.58
N VAL A 122 28.02 7.06 1.95
CA VAL A 122 26.57 6.94 2.10
C VAL A 122 26.01 7.88 3.20
N ASP A 123 26.80 8.18 4.25
CA ASP A 123 26.43 9.15 5.29
C ASP A 123 26.15 10.56 4.73
N GLY A 124 26.68 10.89 3.56
CA GLY A 124 26.46 12.16 2.89
C GLY A 124 25.35 12.14 1.83
N PHE A 125 24.59 11.04 1.70
CA PHE A 125 23.48 10.95 0.77
C PHE A 125 22.27 11.73 1.29
N SER A 126 21.46 12.26 0.37
CA SER A 126 20.12 12.76 0.72
C SER A 126 19.19 11.60 1.10
N LYS A 127 18.04 11.89 1.73
CA LYS A 127 17.04 10.87 2.04
C LYS A 127 16.63 10.08 0.79
N GLY A 128 16.39 10.76 -0.35
CA GLY A 128 16.04 10.13 -1.61
C GLY A 128 17.15 9.23 -2.17
N MET A 129 18.42 9.70 -2.14
CA MET A 129 19.57 8.89 -2.57
C MET A 129 19.76 7.65 -1.69
N LEU A 130 19.59 7.77 -0.38
CA LEU A 130 19.61 6.63 0.54
C LEU A 130 18.52 5.63 0.17
N ARG A 131 17.30 6.12 -0.06
CA ARG A 131 16.18 5.25 -0.42
C ARG A 131 16.44 4.51 -1.73
N GLN A 132 16.91 5.20 -2.76
CA GLN A 132 17.30 4.59 -4.04
C GLN A 132 18.38 3.52 -3.87
N LEU A 133 19.41 3.77 -3.04
CA LEU A 133 20.45 2.79 -2.74
C LEU A 133 19.86 1.53 -2.08
N PHE A 134 18.98 1.69 -1.09
CA PHE A 134 18.41 0.54 -0.39
C PHE A 134 17.39 -0.23 -1.20
N ILE A 135 16.69 0.43 -2.12
CA ILE A 135 15.86 -0.27 -3.12
C ILE A 135 16.77 -1.06 -4.08
N ALA A 136 17.90 -0.50 -4.52
CA ALA A 136 18.87 -1.24 -5.34
C ALA A 136 19.40 -2.47 -4.59
N ILE A 137 19.68 -2.37 -3.29
CA ILE A 137 20.03 -3.50 -2.42
C ILE A 137 18.90 -4.53 -2.39
N ALA A 138 17.67 -4.14 -2.06
CA ALA A 138 16.53 -5.04 -1.93
C ALA A 138 16.24 -5.80 -3.23
N LEU A 139 16.21 -5.09 -4.36
CA LEU A 139 15.96 -5.70 -5.68
C LEU A 139 17.12 -6.58 -6.16
N SER A 140 18.31 -6.44 -5.59
CA SER A 140 19.46 -7.31 -5.88
C SER A 140 19.47 -8.60 -5.08
N MET A 141 18.60 -8.76 -4.08
CA MET A 141 18.50 -9.98 -3.26
C MET A 141 18.01 -11.16 -4.10
N ASP A 142 18.63 -12.32 -3.93
CA ASP A 142 18.17 -13.58 -4.56
C ASP A 142 17.18 -14.28 -3.61
N VAL A 143 16.03 -13.63 -3.40
CA VAL A 143 14.94 -14.10 -2.53
C VAL A 143 13.64 -14.23 -3.33
N LYS A 144 12.65 -14.88 -2.75
CA LYS A 144 11.32 -15.08 -3.35
C LYS A 144 10.26 -14.11 -2.83
N ILE A 145 10.49 -13.51 -1.67
CA ILE A 145 9.57 -12.56 -1.03
C ILE A 145 10.33 -11.26 -0.74
N LEU A 146 9.79 -10.14 -1.23
CA LEU A 146 10.25 -8.79 -0.89
C LEU A 146 9.14 -8.01 -0.20
N LEU A 147 9.43 -7.51 0.99
CA LEU A 147 8.57 -6.57 1.71
C LEU A 147 9.25 -5.21 1.70
N LEU A 148 8.64 -4.22 1.04
CA LEU A 148 9.20 -2.89 0.84
C LEU A 148 8.36 -1.85 1.59
N ASP A 149 8.86 -1.37 2.71
CA ASP A 149 8.12 -0.42 3.57
C ASP A 149 8.35 1.03 3.13
N GLU A 150 7.25 1.73 2.79
CA GLU A 150 7.24 3.12 2.30
C GLU A 150 8.29 3.35 1.18
N ALA A 151 8.32 2.44 0.19
CA ALA A 151 9.42 2.33 -0.79
C ALA A 151 9.68 3.61 -1.58
N PHE A 152 8.67 4.44 -1.81
CA PHE A 152 8.76 5.63 -2.65
C PHE A 152 8.89 6.95 -1.89
N ASP A 153 8.92 6.89 -0.53
CA ASP A 153 8.95 8.12 0.26
C ASP A 153 10.25 8.92 0.07
N GLY A 154 10.09 10.19 -0.29
CA GLY A 154 11.20 11.12 -0.49
C GLY A 154 12.00 10.92 -1.79
N ILE A 155 11.50 10.13 -2.74
CA ILE A 155 12.11 9.91 -4.06
C ILE A 155 11.46 10.85 -5.08
N ASP A 156 12.26 11.34 -6.02
CA ASP A 156 11.76 12.15 -7.14
C ASP A 156 10.92 11.30 -8.13
N PRO A 157 9.93 11.91 -8.83
CA PRO A 157 9.03 11.18 -9.71
C PRO A 157 9.72 10.39 -10.84
N LEU A 158 10.81 10.89 -11.40
CA LEU A 158 11.52 10.22 -12.48
C LEU A 158 12.23 8.95 -11.99
N ALA A 159 12.78 9.01 -10.78
CA ALA A 159 13.39 7.84 -10.15
C ALA A 159 12.34 6.81 -9.73
N ILE A 160 11.13 7.24 -9.31
CA ILE A 160 10.02 6.33 -8.99
C ILE A 160 9.66 5.47 -10.21
N GLU A 161 9.54 6.04 -11.40
CA GLU A 161 9.21 5.26 -12.61
C GLU A 161 10.28 4.20 -12.92
N LYS A 162 11.57 4.54 -12.79
CA LYS A 162 12.65 3.56 -12.96
C LYS A 162 12.59 2.42 -11.92
N ILE A 163 12.24 2.77 -10.67
CA ILE A 163 12.07 1.77 -9.60
C ILE A 163 10.90 0.85 -9.93
N LYS A 164 9.77 1.38 -10.40
CA LYS A 164 8.60 0.58 -10.81
C LYS A 164 8.97 -0.42 -11.91
N GLU A 165 9.67 0.02 -12.95
CA GLU A 165 10.16 -0.86 -14.03
C GLU A 165 10.99 -2.03 -13.48
N MET A 166 11.90 -1.74 -12.55
CA MET A 166 12.75 -2.76 -11.93
C MET A 166 11.97 -3.71 -11.00
N ILE A 167 10.99 -3.20 -10.26
CA ILE A 167 10.10 -4.03 -9.43
C ILE A 167 9.30 -4.98 -10.33
N ILE A 168 8.71 -4.49 -11.43
CA ILE A 168 7.96 -5.31 -12.39
C ILE A 168 8.88 -6.39 -13.00
N LYS A 169 10.10 -6.02 -13.41
CA LYS A 169 11.09 -6.97 -13.93
C LYS A 169 11.39 -8.09 -12.93
N ARG A 170 11.51 -7.75 -11.64
CA ARG A 170 11.75 -8.73 -10.58
C ARG A 170 10.52 -9.58 -10.27
N ALA A 171 9.31 -9.02 -10.29
CA ALA A 171 8.07 -9.75 -10.06
C ALA A 171 7.87 -10.87 -11.11
N ASN A 172 8.26 -10.63 -12.38
CA ASN A 172 8.22 -11.62 -13.45
C ASN A 172 9.10 -12.86 -13.20
N GLU A 173 9.96 -12.85 -12.16
CA GLU A 173 10.76 -14.01 -11.73
C GLU A 173 9.98 -14.91 -10.71
N ASN A 174 8.66 -14.86 -10.70
CA ASN A 174 7.78 -15.58 -9.76
C ASN A 174 8.05 -15.20 -8.29
N MET A 175 8.17 -13.91 -8.04
CA MET A 175 8.36 -13.36 -6.71
C MET A 175 7.04 -12.84 -6.14
N THR A 176 6.94 -12.83 -4.81
CA THR A 176 5.91 -12.10 -4.08
C THR A 176 6.52 -10.79 -3.60
N ILE A 177 6.04 -9.69 -4.11
CA ILE A 177 6.52 -8.35 -3.73
C ILE A 177 5.35 -7.59 -3.09
N VAL A 178 5.53 -7.15 -1.84
CA VAL A 178 4.55 -6.32 -1.16
C VAL A 178 5.16 -4.94 -0.92
N VAL A 179 4.55 -3.91 -1.48
CA VAL A 179 5.01 -2.53 -1.37
C VAL A 179 4.04 -1.74 -0.51
N SER A 180 4.48 -1.23 0.63
CA SER A 180 3.63 -0.35 1.42
C SER A 180 3.75 1.11 0.98
N SER A 181 2.64 1.81 1.00
CA SER A 181 2.58 3.26 0.80
C SER A 181 1.37 3.87 1.50
N HIS A 182 1.51 5.13 1.93
CA HIS A 182 0.39 5.98 2.31
C HIS A 182 -0.11 6.84 1.13
N ASN A 183 0.61 6.83 0.00
CA ASN A 183 0.27 7.53 -1.23
C ASN A 183 0.09 6.54 -2.38
N ILE A 184 -1.14 6.38 -2.82
CA ILE A 184 -1.53 5.40 -3.82
C ILE A 184 -1.11 5.78 -5.23
N ALA A 185 -1.03 7.07 -5.55
CA ALA A 185 -0.54 7.49 -6.86
C ALA A 185 0.84 6.89 -7.17
N THR A 186 1.63 6.63 -6.13
CA THR A 186 2.93 5.97 -6.30
C THR A 186 2.82 4.49 -6.64
N LEU A 187 1.72 3.83 -6.29
CA LEU A 187 1.46 2.40 -6.56
C LEU A 187 0.67 2.16 -7.86
N GLU A 188 0.01 3.20 -8.37
CA GLU A 188 -0.77 3.14 -9.61
C GLU A 188 0.08 2.57 -10.76
N LYS A 189 -0.51 1.67 -11.55
CA LYS A 189 0.15 0.94 -12.65
C LYS A 189 1.34 0.04 -12.24
N LEU A 190 1.61 -0.11 -10.96
CA LEU A 190 2.65 -0.99 -10.44
C LEU A 190 2.08 -2.29 -9.91
N VAL A 191 0.96 -2.23 -9.20
CA VAL A 191 0.45 -3.35 -8.40
C VAL A 191 -0.65 -4.10 -9.13
N ASP A 192 -0.69 -5.42 -8.92
CA ASP A 192 -1.73 -6.29 -9.44
C ASP A 192 -2.99 -6.23 -8.56
N GLN A 193 -2.79 -5.98 -7.25
CA GLN A 193 -3.87 -5.88 -6.26
C GLN A 193 -3.49 -4.94 -5.11
N TYR A 194 -4.49 -4.43 -4.44
CA TYR A 194 -4.37 -3.62 -3.23
C TYR A 194 -4.89 -4.38 -2.02
N VAL A 195 -4.24 -4.17 -0.88
CA VAL A 195 -4.70 -4.53 0.45
C VAL A 195 -4.76 -3.24 1.27
N ILE A 196 -5.96 -2.86 1.71
CA ILE A 196 -6.19 -1.60 2.41
C ILE A 196 -6.37 -1.88 3.90
N LEU A 197 -5.47 -1.30 4.70
CA LEU A 197 -5.52 -1.39 6.15
C LEU A 197 -6.06 -0.10 6.78
N TYR A 198 -6.93 -0.26 7.76
CA TYR A 198 -7.41 0.81 8.61
C TYR A 198 -7.35 0.39 10.07
N LYS A 199 -6.60 1.13 10.91
CA LYS A 199 -6.42 0.85 12.36
C LYS A 199 -6.11 -0.62 12.68
N GLY A 200 -5.22 -1.23 11.92
CA GLY A 200 -4.80 -2.62 12.14
C GLY A 200 -5.76 -3.70 11.66
N LYS A 201 -6.83 -3.34 10.97
CA LYS A 201 -7.81 -4.25 10.37
C LYS A 201 -7.77 -4.18 8.85
N LEU A 202 -8.19 -5.27 8.19
CA LEU A 202 -8.45 -5.27 6.75
C LEU A 202 -9.72 -4.46 6.48
N SER A 203 -9.59 -3.40 5.68
CA SER A 203 -10.75 -2.62 5.19
C SER A 203 -11.31 -3.23 3.92
N SER A 204 -10.46 -3.44 2.94
CA SER A 204 -10.78 -4.06 1.65
C SER A 204 -9.53 -4.63 0.99
N GLU A 205 -9.73 -5.55 0.04
CA GLU A 205 -8.69 -6.10 -0.81
C GLU A 205 -9.25 -6.37 -2.21
N GLY A 206 -8.40 -6.27 -3.23
CA GLY A 206 -8.75 -6.53 -4.62
C GLY A 206 -7.93 -5.69 -5.59
N ASP A 207 -8.22 -5.85 -6.88
CA ASP A 207 -7.72 -4.95 -7.91
C ASP A 207 -8.49 -3.62 -7.90
N GLU A 208 -8.05 -2.68 -8.72
CA GLU A 208 -8.64 -1.34 -8.78
C GLU A 208 -10.10 -1.37 -9.27
N GLU A 209 -10.43 -2.29 -10.18
CA GLU A 209 -11.78 -2.46 -10.73
C GLU A 209 -12.73 -2.95 -9.64
N LEU A 210 -12.37 -4.00 -8.91
CA LEU A 210 -13.16 -4.55 -7.81
C LEU A 210 -13.41 -3.54 -6.70
N LEU A 211 -12.38 -2.77 -6.31
CA LEU A 211 -12.51 -1.71 -5.31
C LEU A 211 -13.45 -0.60 -5.80
N GLY A 212 -13.41 -0.27 -7.09
CA GLY A 212 -14.28 0.74 -7.72
C GLY A 212 -15.75 0.33 -7.82
N GLU A 213 -16.06 -0.97 -7.78
CA GLU A 213 -17.43 -1.45 -7.89
C GLU A 213 -18.33 -1.10 -6.69
N THR A 214 -17.74 -0.86 -5.52
CA THR A 214 -18.47 -0.57 -4.27
C THR A 214 -19.08 0.83 -4.25
N PHE A 215 -18.47 1.79 -4.96
CA PHE A 215 -18.83 3.20 -4.86
C PHE A 215 -19.26 3.80 -6.20
N ILE A 216 -20.04 4.86 -6.10
CA ILE A 216 -20.44 5.69 -7.24
C ILE A 216 -20.31 7.16 -6.86
N LYS A 217 -19.79 7.96 -7.77
CA LYS A 217 -19.66 9.40 -7.61
C LYS A 217 -20.56 10.14 -8.59
N TYR A 218 -21.36 11.01 -8.07
CA TYR A 218 -22.19 11.92 -8.86
C TYR A 218 -21.69 13.34 -8.77
N GLN A 219 -21.74 14.02 -9.92
CA GLN A 219 -21.70 15.48 -10.01
C GLN A 219 -23.12 15.97 -10.23
N ILE A 220 -23.58 16.87 -9.35
CA ILE A 220 -24.97 17.33 -9.36
C ILE A 220 -25.05 18.85 -9.17
N ILE A 221 -25.92 19.50 -9.96
CA ILE A 221 -26.36 20.89 -9.75
C ILE A 221 -27.82 20.82 -9.32
N PRO A 222 -28.12 20.88 -8.02
CA PRO A 222 -29.48 20.76 -7.50
C PRO A 222 -30.26 22.05 -7.63
N ILE A 223 -31.59 21.95 -7.53
CA ILE A 223 -32.43 23.10 -7.17
C ILE A 223 -32.45 23.17 -5.65
N GLY A 224 -31.80 24.19 -5.09
CA GLY A 224 -31.57 24.34 -3.65
C GLY A 224 -30.26 23.68 -3.16
N ASP A 225 -30.13 23.55 -1.85
CA ASP A 225 -28.93 22.96 -1.23
C ASP A 225 -29.11 21.48 -0.93
N ILE A 226 -28.02 20.71 -1.02
CA ILE A 226 -27.97 19.30 -0.62
C ILE A 226 -27.52 19.21 0.83
N ASN A 227 -28.30 18.47 1.63
CA ASN A 227 -27.98 18.15 3.02
C ASN A 227 -27.71 16.65 3.15
N GLU A 228 -26.61 16.28 3.81
CA GLU A 228 -26.23 14.88 4.01
C GLU A 228 -27.30 14.09 4.79
N ASN A 229 -27.92 14.71 5.81
CA ASN A 229 -28.97 14.07 6.59
C ASN A 229 -30.19 13.69 5.72
N THR A 230 -30.60 14.58 4.82
CA THR A 230 -31.71 14.30 3.89
C THR A 230 -31.41 13.11 2.98
N LEU A 231 -30.16 12.98 2.52
CA LEU A 231 -29.73 11.81 1.72
C LEU A 231 -29.81 10.52 2.53
N VAL A 232 -29.30 10.56 3.78
CA VAL A 232 -29.30 9.39 4.69
C VAL A 232 -30.73 8.97 5.07
N GLU A 233 -31.61 9.91 5.39
CA GLU A 233 -33.03 9.66 5.69
C GLU A 233 -33.78 9.01 4.52
N ASN A 234 -33.33 9.27 3.29
CA ASN A 234 -33.88 8.64 2.08
C ASN A 234 -33.15 7.32 1.70
N GLY A 235 -32.36 6.77 2.62
CA GLY A 235 -31.71 5.46 2.48
C GLY A 235 -30.49 5.47 1.56
N LEU A 236 -29.85 6.63 1.33
CA LEU A 236 -28.61 6.75 0.60
C LEU A 236 -27.43 6.69 1.59
N LYS A 237 -26.48 5.80 1.35
CA LYS A 237 -25.27 5.69 2.19
C LYS A 237 -24.22 6.66 1.67
N VAL A 238 -24.16 7.86 2.26
CA VAL A 238 -23.23 8.92 1.88
C VAL A 238 -21.87 8.67 2.50
N ILE A 239 -20.82 8.62 1.65
CA ILE A 239 -19.43 8.52 2.08
C ILE A 239 -18.81 9.91 2.15
N LYS A 240 -19.04 10.72 1.11
CA LYS A 240 -18.47 12.07 1.02
C LYS A 240 -19.43 13.01 0.27
N LEU A 241 -19.57 14.22 0.76
CA LEU A 241 -20.32 15.29 0.12
C LEU A 241 -19.46 16.55 0.10
N ASN A 242 -19.15 17.04 -1.10
CA ASN A 242 -18.40 18.28 -1.28
C ASN A 242 -19.22 19.27 -2.11
N LYS A 243 -19.16 20.55 -1.77
CA LYS A 243 -19.78 21.66 -2.52
C LYS A 243 -18.71 22.55 -3.13
N PHE A 244 -18.84 22.80 -4.42
CA PHE A 244 -17.97 23.70 -5.21
C PHE A 244 -18.86 24.72 -5.96
N GLY A 245 -19.13 25.85 -5.33
CA GLY A 245 -20.09 26.82 -5.87
C GLY A 245 -21.51 26.23 -5.92
N SER A 246 -22.08 26.11 -7.12
CA SER A 246 -23.39 25.47 -7.36
C SER A 246 -23.30 23.96 -7.60
N ILE A 247 -22.11 23.41 -7.72
CA ILE A 247 -21.89 22.00 -8.05
C ILE A 247 -21.63 21.23 -6.75
N TYR A 248 -22.26 20.06 -6.62
CA TYR A 248 -21.95 19.11 -5.55
C TYR A 248 -21.33 17.85 -6.14
N HIS A 249 -20.30 17.34 -5.47
CA HIS A 249 -19.80 15.99 -5.69
C HIS A 249 -20.25 15.10 -4.53
N ILE A 250 -20.98 14.04 -4.86
CA ILE A 250 -21.51 13.10 -3.86
C ILE A 250 -20.92 11.72 -4.15
N VAL A 251 -20.28 11.14 -3.15
CA VAL A 251 -19.84 9.74 -3.21
C VAL A 251 -20.76 8.90 -2.32
N LEU A 252 -21.31 7.85 -2.91
CA LEU A 252 -22.30 6.98 -2.29
C LEU A 252 -21.85 5.52 -2.41
N VAL A 253 -22.30 4.66 -1.49
CA VAL A 253 -22.23 3.21 -1.69
C VAL A 253 -23.24 2.86 -2.78
N LYS A 254 -22.79 2.13 -3.80
CA LYS A 254 -23.57 1.79 -5.00
C LYS A 254 -24.81 0.98 -4.64
N ASN A 255 -25.96 1.37 -5.17
CA ASN A 255 -27.20 0.62 -5.17
C ASN A 255 -28.04 1.00 -6.41
N ASN A 256 -29.15 0.28 -6.66
CA ASN A 256 -29.89 0.39 -7.93
C ASN A 256 -30.77 1.62 -8.07
N ASP A 257 -31.07 2.37 -6.99
CA ASP A 257 -32.10 3.46 -6.99
C ASP A 257 -31.54 4.84 -6.73
N ILE A 258 -30.20 4.99 -6.73
CA ILE A 258 -29.54 6.25 -6.36
C ILE A 258 -29.98 7.38 -7.28
N GLU A 259 -29.88 7.18 -8.58
CA GLU A 259 -30.16 8.23 -9.56
C GLU A 259 -31.62 8.69 -9.50
N GLU A 260 -32.55 7.76 -9.38
CA GLU A 260 -33.99 8.07 -9.25
C GLU A 260 -34.27 8.88 -7.98
N LYS A 261 -33.68 8.49 -6.86
CA LYS A 261 -33.80 9.22 -5.59
C LYS A 261 -33.22 10.63 -5.68
N LEU A 262 -32.04 10.80 -6.26
CA LEU A 262 -31.42 12.12 -6.42
C LEU A 262 -32.25 13.03 -7.33
N ARG A 263 -32.81 12.51 -8.43
CA ARG A 263 -33.70 13.26 -9.32
C ARG A 263 -34.99 13.69 -8.62
N LYS A 264 -35.57 12.80 -7.84
CA LYS A 264 -36.82 13.07 -7.09
C LYS A 264 -36.62 14.11 -5.99
N LEU A 265 -35.50 14.00 -5.24
CA LEU A 265 -35.24 14.88 -4.09
C LEU A 265 -34.83 16.29 -4.51
N TYR A 266 -33.97 16.41 -5.52
CA TYR A 266 -33.30 17.70 -5.80
C TYR A 266 -33.64 18.28 -7.17
N LYS A 267 -34.40 17.57 -8.02
CA LYS A 267 -34.77 18.01 -9.39
C LYS A 267 -33.62 18.71 -10.12
N PRO A 268 -32.46 18.05 -10.23
CA PRO A 268 -31.23 18.71 -10.60
C PRO A 268 -31.25 19.21 -12.05
N VAL A 269 -30.58 20.34 -12.31
CA VAL A 269 -30.29 20.85 -13.66
C VAL A 269 -29.23 19.95 -14.33
N LEU A 270 -28.29 19.45 -13.58
CA LEU A 270 -27.26 18.48 -14.01
C LEU A 270 -27.20 17.34 -13.01
N LEU A 271 -27.17 16.11 -13.49
CA LEU A 271 -26.87 14.90 -12.73
C LEU A 271 -26.14 13.92 -13.64
N GLU A 272 -24.89 13.72 -13.38
CA GLU A 272 -24.03 12.78 -14.14
C GLU A 272 -23.10 12.00 -13.20
N THR A 273 -22.74 10.80 -13.61
CA THR A 273 -21.70 10.02 -12.93
C THR A 273 -20.34 10.50 -13.39
N VAL A 274 -19.41 10.63 -12.45
CA VAL A 274 -18.01 10.96 -12.74
C VAL A 274 -17.08 9.88 -12.23
N PRO A 275 -15.98 9.59 -12.93
CA PRO A 275 -15.05 8.56 -12.50
C PRO A 275 -14.44 8.92 -11.14
N ILE A 276 -14.18 7.89 -10.35
CA ILE A 276 -13.41 7.99 -9.11
C ILE A 276 -11.96 7.66 -9.47
N SER A 277 -11.03 8.58 -9.19
CA SER A 277 -9.61 8.29 -9.41
C SER A 277 -9.10 7.31 -8.34
N SER A 278 -8.03 6.57 -8.65
CA SER A 278 -7.41 5.59 -7.73
C SER A 278 -7.07 6.21 -6.38
N ASN A 279 -6.53 7.43 -6.37
CA ASN A 279 -6.24 8.17 -5.13
C ASN A 279 -7.49 8.52 -4.34
N GLU A 280 -8.56 8.90 -5.04
CA GLU A 280 -9.83 9.23 -4.40
C GLU A 280 -10.51 7.97 -3.85
N LEU A 281 -10.43 6.85 -4.59
CA LEU A 281 -11.04 5.57 -4.22
C LEU A 281 -10.58 5.11 -2.83
N ILE A 282 -9.31 5.21 -2.53
CA ILE A 282 -8.80 4.73 -1.23
C ILE A 282 -9.08 5.71 -0.11
N ALA A 283 -9.09 7.02 -0.38
CA ALA A 283 -9.61 7.97 0.59
C ALA A 283 -11.10 7.67 0.93
N ILE A 284 -11.87 7.25 -0.07
CA ILE A 284 -13.26 6.82 0.08
C ILE A 284 -13.36 5.52 0.90
N GLU A 285 -12.53 4.52 0.60
CA GLU A 285 -12.47 3.26 1.35
C GLU A 285 -12.13 3.50 2.83
N MET A 286 -11.17 4.36 3.11
CA MET A 286 -10.81 4.73 4.49
C MET A 286 -11.97 5.43 5.22
N LEU A 287 -12.66 6.36 4.56
CA LEU A 287 -13.83 7.03 5.12
C LEU A 287 -14.97 6.04 5.36
N TYR A 288 -15.15 5.09 4.46
CA TYR A 288 -16.16 4.04 4.60
C TYR A 288 -15.86 3.12 5.78
N ALA A 289 -14.59 2.70 5.94
CA ALA A 289 -14.15 1.91 7.08
C ALA A 289 -14.40 2.67 8.41
N GLN A 290 -14.07 3.95 8.46
CA GLN A 290 -14.33 4.80 9.62
C GLN A 290 -15.82 4.86 9.96
N LYS A 291 -16.68 5.13 8.97
CA LYS A 291 -18.15 5.20 9.16
C LYS A 291 -18.79 3.85 9.55
N LYS A 292 -18.12 2.71 9.27
CA LYS A 292 -18.56 1.38 9.73
C LYS A 292 -18.25 1.14 11.21
N GLU A 293 -17.16 1.70 11.73
CA GLU A 293 -16.78 1.56 13.14
C GLU A 293 -17.58 2.47 14.08
N GLU A 294 -18.11 3.60 13.58
CA GLU A 294 -18.90 4.56 14.34
C GLU A 294 -20.38 4.14 14.54
N LYS A 295 -20.79 3.04 13.91
CA LYS A 295 -22.14 2.42 14.04
C LYS A 295 -22.12 1.16 14.88
#